data_31d231c51984d032a3892b60fa8ab8c3
#
_entry.id   31d231c51984d032a3892b60fa8ab8c3
#
_cell.length_a   1.000
_cell.length_b   1.000
_cell.length_c   1.000
_cell.angle_alpha   90.00
_cell.angle_beta   90.00
_cell.angle_gamma   90.00
#
_symmetry.space_group_name_H-M   'P 1'
#
loop_
_entity.id
_entity.type
_entity.pdbx_description
1 polymer ?
#
loop_
_entity_poly.entity_id
_entity_poly.type
_entity_poly.pdbx_seq_one_letter_code
_entity_poly.pdbx_strand_id
1 'polypeptide(L)'
;LDEVKLRRYSTSLTISGYGVIAFGLWSIVKTILLTVMHPEVAGILPDEETGISRDVYIALMICIMVLLLGFDLGLRIYIGLTARAEGNGKKKHITYLVFAAFLLTVSLLSLLTGLDIDDYDSTLDFLASLLVEITSMAAVLELIYSSVRVRLLRKKLEREAMA
;
A
#
# COMPACT_ATOMS: atom_id res chain seq x y z
N LEU A 1 -12.55 -5.54 -30.69
CA LEU A 1 -12.22 -6.45 -29.57
C LEU A 1 -11.23 -5.81 -28.59
N ASP A 2 -10.24 -5.05 -29.10
CA ASP A 2 -9.19 -4.43 -28.28
C ASP A 2 -9.71 -3.21 -27.50
N GLU A 3 -10.67 -2.47 -28.00
CA GLU A 3 -11.34 -1.38 -27.27
C GLU A 3 -12.12 -1.89 -26.04
N VAL A 4 -12.80 -3.03 -26.16
CA VAL A 4 -13.52 -3.65 -25.03
C VAL A 4 -12.54 -4.09 -23.95
N LYS A 5 -11.40 -4.66 -24.34
CA LYS A 5 -10.34 -5.03 -23.41
C LYS A 5 -9.73 -3.79 -22.74
N LEU A 6 -9.48 -2.73 -23.51
CA LEU A 6 -8.97 -1.47 -22.96
C LEU A 6 -9.91 -0.90 -21.91
N ARG A 7 -11.22 -0.86 -22.19
CA ARG A 7 -12.22 -0.38 -21.24
C ARG A 7 -12.24 -1.21 -19.95
N ARG A 8 -12.15 -2.55 -20.08
CA ARG A 8 -12.11 -3.45 -18.93
C ARG A 8 -10.89 -3.20 -18.04
N TYR A 9 -9.68 -3.14 -18.62
CA TYR A 9 -8.46 -2.87 -17.85
C TYR A 9 -8.41 -1.44 -17.28
N SER A 10 -8.97 -0.48 -17.98
CA SER A 10 -9.14 0.89 -17.52
C SER A 10 -10.02 0.97 -16.26
N THR A 11 -11.14 0.23 -16.25
CA THR A 11 -12.04 0.13 -15.10
C THR A 11 -11.33 -0.61 -13.94
N SER A 12 -10.67 -1.73 -14.22
CA SER A 12 -9.89 -2.48 -13.22
C SER A 12 -8.83 -1.58 -12.58
N LEU A 13 -8.06 -0.83 -13.37
CA LEU A 13 -7.05 0.11 -12.88
C LEU A 13 -7.64 1.18 -11.95
N THR A 14 -8.83 1.69 -12.27
CA THR A 14 -9.52 2.69 -11.44
C THR A 14 -9.95 2.08 -10.10
N ILE A 15 -10.52 0.87 -10.13
CA ILE A 15 -10.96 0.15 -8.92
C ILE A 15 -9.78 -0.21 -8.03
N SER A 16 -8.72 -0.77 -8.61
CA SER A 16 -7.49 -1.11 -7.87
C SER A 16 -6.83 0.13 -7.27
N GLY A 17 -6.88 1.29 -7.95
CA GLY A 17 -6.42 2.56 -7.40
C GLY A 17 -7.17 2.97 -6.14
N TYR A 18 -8.49 2.82 -6.10
CA TYR A 18 -9.28 3.03 -4.88
C TYR A 18 -8.95 2.00 -3.81
N GLY A 19 -8.76 0.74 -4.18
CA GLY A 19 -8.36 -0.33 -3.27
C GLY A 19 -7.06 0.01 -2.54
N VAL A 20 -6.03 0.47 -3.25
CA VAL A 20 -4.74 0.86 -2.64
C VAL A 20 -4.92 1.99 -1.62
N ILE A 21 -5.77 2.98 -1.88
CA ILE A 21 -6.08 4.07 -0.93
C ILE A 21 -6.81 3.51 0.30
N ALA A 22 -7.83 2.68 0.08
CA ALA A 22 -8.62 2.10 1.17
C ALA A 22 -7.75 1.23 2.10
N PHE A 23 -6.86 0.41 1.56
CA PHE A 23 -5.91 -0.36 2.36
C PHE A 23 -4.89 0.52 3.08
N GLY A 24 -4.49 1.67 2.51
CA GLY A 24 -3.66 2.65 3.20
C GLY A 24 -4.36 3.24 4.43
N LEU A 25 -5.63 3.62 4.30
CA LEU A 25 -6.45 4.09 5.42
C LEU A 25 -6.62 3.00 6.49
N TRP A 26 -6.88 1.76 6.05
CA TRP A 26 -6.97 0.62 6.97
C TRP A 26 -5.68 0.37 7.74
N SER A 27 -4.52 0.49 7.09
CA SER A 27 -3.20 0.35 7.73
C SER A 27 -3.04 1.34 8.89
N ILE A 28 -3.47 2.60 8.70
CA ILE A 28 -3.44 3.62 9.77
C ILE A 28 -4.35 3.21 10.94
N VAL A 29 -5.59 2.81 10.65
CA VAL A 29 -6.53 2.38 11.69
C VAL A 29 -5.95 1.21 12.48
N LYS A 30 -5.39 0.20 11.79
CA LYS A 30 -4.74 -0.96 12.43
C LYS A 30 -3.59 -0.51 13.33
N THR A 31 -2.71 0.37 12.85
CA THR A 31 -1.55 0.84 13.63
C THR A 31 -1.98 1.64 14.86
N ILE A 32 -2.99 2.52 14.73
CA ILE A 32 -3.51 3.27 15.88
C ILE A 32 -4.11 2.32 16.92
N LEU A 33 -4.91 1.35 16.48
CA LEU A 33 -5.49 0.34 17.39
C LEU A 33 -4.40 -0.46 18.12
N LEU A 34 -3.40 -0.95 17.38
CA LEU A 34 -2.28 -1.69 17.97
C LEU A 34 -1.52 -0.83 18.99
N THR A 35 -1.23 0.43 18.64
CA THR A 35 -0.53 1.36 19.53
C THR A 35 -1.28 1.64 20.83
N VAL A 36 -2.62 1.74 20.76
CA VAL A 36 -3.46 2.02 21.92
C VAL A 36 -3.66 0.78 22.79
N MET A 37 -3.83 -0.39 22.17
CA MET A 37 -4.12 -1.64 22.89
C MET A 37 -2.86 -2.33 23.41
N HIS A 38 -1.76 -2.25 22.65
CA HIS A 38 -0.49 -2.94 22.95
C HIS A 38 0.71 -2.00 22.75
N PRO A 39 0.89 -0.98 23.63
CA PRO A 39 1.96 0.01 23.48
C PRO A 39 3.37 -0.61 23.60
N GLU A 40 3.51 -1.73 24.30
CA GLU A 40 4.74 -2.52 24.37
C GLU A 40 5.14 -3.11 23.02
N VAL A 41 4.19 -3.68 22.28
CA VAL A 41 4.41 -4.26 20.94
C VAL A 41 4.71 -3.16 19.91
N ALA A 42 4.14 -1.97 20.11
CA ALA A 42 4.41 -0.81 19.24
C ALA A 42 5.82 -0.18 19.46
N GLY A 43 6.61 -0.69 20.43
CA GLY A 43 7.95 -0.18 20.73
C GLY A 43 7.96 1.25 21.30
N ILE A 44 6.83 1.73 21.84
CA ILE A 44 6.69 3.09 22.37
C ILE A 44 7.24 3.19 23.80
N LEU A 45 7.31 2.07 24.51
CA LEU A 45 7.86 2.04 25.85
C LEU A 45 9.40 1.89 25.79
N PRO A 46 10.17 2.74 26.50
CA PRO A 46 11.61 2.61 26.52
C PRO A 46 12.06 1.40 27.33
N ASP A 47 13.07 0.71 26.85
CA ASP A 47 13.86 -0.21 27.66
C ASP A 47 14.61 0.56 28.74
N GLU A 48 14.78 -0.04 29.93
CA GLU A 48 15.37 0.61 31.12
C GLU A 48 16.80 1.16 30.91
N GLU A 49 17.49 0.76 29.82
CA GLU A 49 18.90 1.10 29.56
C GLU A 49 19.11 2.39 28.70
N THR A 50 18.07 3.05 28.19
CA THR A 50 18.24 4.09 27.16
C THR A 50 18.77 5.44 27.66
N GLY A 51 18.86 5.69 28.98
CA GLY A 51 19.39 6.95 29.53
C GLY A 51 18.64 8.24 29.14
N ILE A 52 17.59 8.12 28.33
CA ILE A 52 16.72 9.21 27.87
C ILE A 52 15.49 9.26 28.79
N SER A 53 14.99 10.46 29.13
CA SER A 53 13.77 10.54 29.91
C SER A 53 12.61 9.88 29.14
N ARG A 54 11.80 9.10 29.86
CA ARG A 54 10.68 8.32 29.30
C ARG A 54 9.76 9.16 28.42
N ASP A 55 9.44 10.39 28.85
CA ASP A 55 8.52 11.26 28.13
C ASP A 55 9.10 11.74 26.78
N VAL A 56 10.42 12.01 26.75
CA VAL A 56 11.11 12.41 25.50
C VAL A 56 11.18 11.21 24.53
N TYR A 57 11.44 10.01 25.04
CA TYR A 57 11.45 8.80 24.20
C TYR A 57 10.09 8.53 23.57
N ILE A 58 9.02 8.56 24.37
CA ILE A 58 7.64 8.37 23.90
C ILE A 58 7.28 9.44 22.85
N ALA A 59 7.57 10.69 23.10
CA ALA A 59 7.30 11.77 22.14
C ALA A 59 8.05 11.58 20.83
N LEU A 60 9.31 11.16 20.90
CA LEU A 60 10.12 10.87 19.71
C LEU A 60 9.55 9.71 18.90
N MET A 61 9.19 8.60 19.55
CA MET A 61 8.63 7.42 18.89
C MET A 61 7.27 7.73 18.23
N ILE A 62 6.39 8.47 18.91
CA ILE A 62 5.13 8.91 18.32
C ILE A 62 5.38 9.82 17.10
N CYS A 63 6.34 10.73 17.17
CA CYS A 63 6.68 11.62 16.07
C CYS A 63 7.17 10.82 14.85
N ILE A 64 8.09 9.86 15.06
CA ILE A 64 8.59 8.98 13.99
C ILE A 64 7.45 8.16 13.39
N MET A 65 6.59 7.57 14.23
CA MET A 65 5.45 6.77 13.78
C MET A 65 4.49 7.60 12.92
N VAL A 66 4.14 8.81 13.34
CA VAL A 66 3.26 9.72 12.57
C VAL A 66 3.87 10.09 11.24
N LEU A 67 5.19 10.36 11.19
CA LEU A 67 5.89 10.66 9.94
C LEU A 67 5.89 9.47 8.98
N LEU A 68 6.16 8.26 9.47
CA LEU A 68 6.17 7.03 8.65
C LEU A 68 4.78 6.71 8.12
N LEU A 69 3.74 6.79 8.96
CA LEU A 69 2.35 6.57 8.55
C LEU A 69 1.87 7.63 7.55
N GLY A 70 2.23 8.88 7.77
CA GLY A 70 1.92 9.98 6.85
C GLY A 70 2.60 9.80 5.49
N PHE A 71 3.84 9.33 5.47
CA PHE A 71 4.57 9.02 4.25
C PHE A 71 3.95 7.84 3.49
N ASP A 72 3.67 6.72 4.17
CA ASP A 72 3.01 5.54 3.55
C ASP A 72 1.65 5.90 2.97
N LEU A 73 0.80 6.59 3.73
CA LEU A 73 -0.51 7.05 3.25
C LEU A 73 -0.39 7.99 2.05
N GLY A 74 0.50 8.98 2.13
CA GLY A 74 0.73 9.93 1.04
C GLY A 74 1.14 9.22 -0.25
N LEU A 75 2.00 8.21 -0.13
CA LEU A 75 2.47 7.40 -1.24
C LEU A 75 1.34 6.56 -1.85
N ARG A 76 0.49 5.92 -1.03
CA ARG A 76 -0.69 5.17 -1.48
C ARG A 76 -1.74 6.06 -2.14
N ILE A 77 -1.99 7.26 -1.59
CA ILE A 77 -2.89 8.24 -2.19
C ILE A 77 -2.35 8.68 -3.55
N TYR A 78 -1.06 9.00 -3.65
CA TYR A 78 -0.43 9.39 -4.92
C TYR A 78 -0.57 8.30 -5.98
N ILE A 79 -0.24 7.04 -5.64
CA ILE A 79 -0.37 5.89 -6.54
C ILE A 79 -1.83 5.72 -6.97
N GLY A 80 -2.76 5.68 -6.03
CA GLY A 80 -4.18 5.42 -6.31
C GLY A 80 -4.83 6.51 -7.17
N LEU A 81 -4.58 7.78 -6.87
CA LEU A 81 -5.10 8.90 -7.66
C LEU A 81 -4.50 8.96 -9.06
N THR A 82 -3.19 8.63 -9.20
CA THR A 82 -2.53 8.62 -10.49
C THR A 82 -3.01 7.46 -11.35
N ALA A 83 -3.18 6.27 -10.78
CA ALA A 83 -3.76 5.09 -11.43
C ALA A 83 -5.19 5.37 -11.92
N ARG A 84 -6.03 5.98 -11.06
CA ARG A 84 -7.38 6.43 -11.44
C ARG A 84 -7.36 7.40 -12.61
N ALA A 85 -6.46 8.39 -12.58
CA ALA A 85 -6.35 9.38 -13.65
C ALA A 85 -5.93 8.73 -14.98
N GLU A 86 -5.02 7.75 -14.95
CA GLU A 86 -4.62 6.97 -16.12
C GLU A 86 -5.76 6.06 -16.62
N GLY A 87 -6.50 5.42 -15.71
CA GLY A 87 -7.73 4.68 -16.01
C GLY A 87 -8.76 5.55 -16.74
N ASN A 88 -8.94 6.79 -16.33
CA ASN A 88 -9.85 7.77 -16.97
C ASN A 88 -9.31 8.40 -18.27
N GLY A 89 -8.26 7.85 -18.86
CA GLY A 89 -7.76 8.29 -20.16
C GLY A 89 -6.64 9.33 -20.14
N LYS A 90 -6.26 9.87 -18.98
CA LYS A 90 -5.18 10.84 -18.89
C LYS A 90 -3.82 10.14 -19.03
N LYS A 91 -2.96 10.63 -19.94
CA LYS A 91 -1.56 10.14 -20.02
C LYS A 91 -0.82 10.56 -18.75
N LYS A 92 -0.23 9.59 -18.05
CA LYS A 92 0.54 9.83 -16.82
C LYS A 92 1.94 9.23 -16.91
N HIS A 93 2.85 9.81 -16.11
CA HIS A 93 4.24 9.33 -16.02
C HIS A 93 4.29 7.93 -15.38
N ILE A 94 5.34 7.18 -15.72
CA ILE A 94 5.58 5.83 -15.22
C ILE A 94 5.95 5.81 -13.73
N THR A 95 6.27 6.95 -13.16
CA THR A 95 6.79 7.14 -11.80
C THR A 95 5.94 6.46 -10.72
N TYR A 96 4.61 6.53 -10.83
CA TYR A 96 3.74 5.89 -9.83
C TYR A 96 3.82 4.36 -9.86
N LEU A 97 4.16 3.75 -11.02
CA LEU A 97 4.41 2.31 -11.12
C LEU A 97 5.68 1.89 -10.39
N VAL A 98 6.71 2.73 -10.42
CA VAL A 98 7.95 2.51 -9.66
C VAL A 98 7.64 2.55 -8.16
N PHE A 99 6.84 3.52 -7.72
CA PHE A 99 6.40 3.58 -6.33
C PHE A 99 5.47 2.41 -5.94
N ALA A 100 4.60 1.96 -6.85
CA ALA A 100 3.77 0.78 -6.63
C ALA A 100 4.62 -0.50 -6.49
N ALA A 101 5.65 -0.66 -7.33
CA ALA A 101 6.58 -1.77 -7.24
C ALA A 101 7.41 -1.71 -5.94
N PHE A 102 7.83 -0.51 -5.52
CA PHE A 102 8.51 -0.29 -4.25
C PHE A 102 7.61 -0.68 -3.07
N LEU A 103 6.35 -0.20 -3.04
CA LEU A 103 5.37 -0.60 -2.02
C LEU A 103 5.17 -2.12 -1.96
N LEU A 104 5.05 -2.76 -3.12
CA LEU A 104 4.91 -4.22 -3.20
C LEU A 104 6.11 -4.93 -2.59
N THR A 105 7.32 -4.46 -2.88
CA THR A 105 8.56 -5.04 -2.34
C THR A 105 8.63 -4.88 -0.82
N VAL A 106 8.29 -3.70 -0.31
CA VAL A 106 8.25 -3.44 1.14
C VAL A 106 7.19 -4.31 1.82
N SER A 107 5.98 -4.41 1.25
CA SER A 107 4.92 -5.28 1.79
C SER A 107 5.32 -6.76 1.78
N LEU A 108 6.00 -7.22 0.72
CA LEU A 108 6.50 -8.60 0.65
C LEU A 108 7.58 -8.85 1.72
N LEU A 109 8.49 -7.91 1.92
CA LEU A 109 9.53 -8.02 2.95
C LEU A 109 8.90 -8.03 4.35
N SER A 110 7.95 -7.12 4.61
CA SER A 110 7.18 -7.09 5.86
C SER A 110 6.46 -8.42 6.13
N LEU A 111 5.84 -8.99 5.10
CA LEU A 111 5.19 -10.30 5.22
C LEU A 111 6.18 -11.40 5.59
N LEU A 112 7.37 -11.42 4.97
CA LEU A 112 8.40 -12.43 5.23
C LEU A 112 9.02 -12.31 6.63
N THR A 113 9.16 -11.08 7.15
CA THR A 113 9.71 -10.82 8.48
C THR A 113 8.66 -10.91 9.60
N GLY A 114 7.39 -10.68 9.28
CA GLY A 114 6.27 -10.69 10.24
C GLY A 114 5.54 -12.03 10.38
N LEU A 115 6.11 -13.13 9.87
CA LEU A 115 5.54 -14.49 10.00
C LEU A 115 5.81 -15.14 11.37
N ASP A 116 6.40 -14.44 12.34
CA ASP A 116 6.54 -14.94 13.70
C ASP A 116 5.17 -14.99 14.38
N ILE A 117 4.69 -16.22 14.58
CA ILE A 117 3.37 -16.52 15.16
C ILE A 117 3.35 -16.15 16.66
N ASP A 118 4.51 -16.08 17.29
CA ASP A 118 4.65 -15.82 18.74
C ASP A 118 4.29 -14.36 19.13
N ASP A 119 4.24 -13.45 18.16
CA ASP A 119 3.87 -12.04 18.37
C ASP A 119 2.35 -11.77 18.38
N TYR A 120 1.51 -12.79 18.18
CA TYR A 120 0.06 -12.64 18.11
C TYR A 120 -0.66 -13.31 19.27
N ASP A 121 -1.54 -12.55 19.94
CA ASP A 121 -2.34 -13.05 21.08
C ASP A 121 -3.30 -14.19 20.70
N SER A 122 -3.68 -14.29 19.42
CA SER A 122 -4.51 -15.38 18.92
C SER A 122 -4.20 -15.73 17.46
N THR A 123 -4.41 -17.01 17.13
CA THR A 123 -4.30 -17.52 15.76
C THR A 123 -5.27 -16.79 14.79
N LEU A 124 -6.42 -16.33 15.28
CA LEU A 124 -7.41 -15.61 14.49
C LEU A 124 -6.91 -14.21 14.12
N ASP A 125 -6.23 -13.51 15.03
CA ASP A 125 -5.68 -12.17 14.78
C ASP A 125 -4.53 -12.26 13.76
N PHE A 126 -3.70 -13.27 13.87
CA PHE A 126 -2.66 -13.58 12.87
C PHE A 126 -3.27 -13.81 11.49
N LEU A 127 -4.26 -14.70 11.38
CA LEU A 127 -4.91 -15.02 10.10
C LEU A 127 -5.61 -13.79 9.50
N ALA A 128 -6.30 -12.99 10.32
CA ALA A 128 -6.96 -11.77 9.85
C ALA A 128 -5.95 -10.75 9.33
N SER A 129 -4.84 -10.55 10.03
CA SER A 129 -3.75 -9.65 9.62
C SER A 129 -3.12 -10.12 8.30
N LEU A 130 -2.80 -11.41 8.20
CA LEU A 130 -2.24 -12.04 7.01
C LEU A 130 -3.15 -11.88 5.79
N LEU A 131 -4.46 -12.12 5.96
CA LEU A 131 -5.44 -12.01 4.88
C LEU A 131 -5.53 -10.58 4.35
N VAL A 132 -5.55 -9.58 5.23
CA VAL A 132 -5.57 -8.16 4.84
C VAL A 132 -4.28 -7.80 4.08
N GLU A 133 -3.13 -8.27 4.54
CA GLU A 133 -1.84 -8.00 3.90
C GLU A 133 -1.76 -8.61 2.50
N ILE A 134 -2.13 -9.88 2.36
CA ILE A 134 -2.20 -10.57 1.05
C ILE A 134 -3.17 -9.85 0.10
N THR A 135 -4.34 -9.43 0.60
CA THR A 135 -5.34 -8.72 -0.22
C THR A 135 -4.82 -7.34 -0.66
N SER A 136 -4.13 -6.63 0.22
CA SER A 136 -3.47 -5.36 -0.12
C SER A 136 -2.41 -5.53 -1.21
N MET A 137 -1.56 -6.56 -1.10
CA MET A 137 -0.58 -6.91 -2.13
C MET A 137 -1.23 -7.28 -3.45
N ALA A 138 -2.32 -8.05 -3.42
CA ALA A 138 -3.08 -8.41 -4.62
C ALA A 138 -3.66 -7.17 -5.32
N ALA A 139 -4.15 -6.18 -4.56
CA ALA A 139 -4.63 -4.91 -5.11
C ALA A 139 -3.53 -4.11 -5.82
N VAL A 140 -2.32 -4.06 -5.25
CA VAL A 140 -1.15 -3.40 -5.88
C VAL A 140 -0.69 -4.16 -7.12
N LEU A 141 -0.65 -5.50 -7.09
CA LEU A 141 -0.31 -6.33 -8.25
C LEU A 141 -1.32 -6.13 -9.40
N GLU A 142 -2.62 -6.14 -9.09
CA GLU A 142 -3.68 -5.89 -10.07
C GLU A 142 -3.54 -4.49 -10.68
N LEU A 143 -3.20 -3.48 -9.87
CA LEU A 143 -2.95 -2.12 -10.33
C LEU A 143 -1.78 -2.07 -11.34
N ILE A 144 -0.64 -2.70 -11.00
CA ILE A 144 0.54 -2.75 -11.88
C ILE A 144 0.19 -3.48 -13.18
N TYR A 145 -0.43 -4.66 -13.09
CA TYR A 145 -0.82 -5.47 -14.24
C TYR A 145 -1.77 -4.69 -15.17
N SER A 146 -2.83 -4.12 -14.61
CA SER A 146 -3.84 -3.37 -15.38
C SER A 146 -3.24 -2.13 -16.03
N SER A 147 -2.33 -1.40 -15.36
CA SER A 147 -1.65 -0.25 -15.94
C SER A 147 -0.77 -0.63 -17.13
N VAL A 148 0.02 -1.70 -16.99
CA VAL A 148 0.85 -2.19 -18.12
C VAL A 148 -0.03 -2.58 -19.31
N ARG A 149 -1.14 -3.28 -19.08
CA ARG A 149 -2.08 -3.68 -20.13
C ARG A 149 -2.74 -2.48 -20.81
N VAL A 150 -3.20 -1.49 -20.04
CA VAL A 150 -3.78 -0.24 -20.58
C VAL A 150 -2.79 0.46 -21.50
N ARG A 151 -1.54 0.59 -21.11
CA ARG A 151 -0.49 1.24 -21.91
C ARG A 151 -0.19 0.49 -23.21
N LEU A 152 -0.07 -0.84 -23.13
CA LEU A 152 0.19 -1.66 -24.30
C LEU A 152 -0.96 -1.60 -25.34
N LEU A 153 -2.21 -1.68 -24.87
CA LEU A 153 -3.38 -1.61 -25.72
C LEU A 153 -3.53 -0.23 -26.36
N ARG A 154 -3.33 0.87 -25.62
CA ARG A 154 -3.34 2.23 -26.18
C ARG A 154 -2.29 2.39 -27.28
N LYS A 155 -1.05 1.95 -27.04
CA LYS A 155 0.02 2.03 -28.05
C LYS A 155 -0.29 1.21 -29.30
N LYS A 156 -0.97 0.06 -29.14
CA LYS A 156 -1.41 -0.77 -30.28
C LYS A 156 -2.47 -0.04 -31.10
N LEU A 157 -3.53 0.47 -30.45
CA LEU A 157 -4.60 1.20 -31.14
C LEU A 157 -4.10 2.49 -31.81
N GLU A 158 -3.18 3.21 -31.19
CA GLU A 158 -2.54 4.39 -31.81
C GLU A 158 -1.77 4.03 -33.09
N ARG A 159 -1.09 2.86 -33.14
CA ARG A 159 -0.40 2.38 -34.34
C ARG A 159 -1.37 1.97 -35.45
N GLU A 160 -2.45 1.28 -35.10
CA GLU A 160 -3.48 0.85 -36.05
C GLU A 160 -4.24 2.05 -36.64
N ALA A 161 -4.40 3.13 -35.90
CA ALA A 161 -5.03 4.36 -36.38
C ALA A 161 -4.14 5.20 -37.33
N MET A 162 -2.81 4.97 -37.32
CA MET A 162 -1.84 5.65 -38.17
C MET A 162 -1.46 4.85 -39.44
N ALA A 163 -1.85 3.60 -39.52
CA ALA A 163 -1.61 2.71 -40.66
C ALA A 163 -2.77 2.70 -41.62
#